data_7de68920e066b4054a73c3caac23981e
#
_entry.id   7de68920e066b4054a73c3caac23981e
#
_cell.length_a   1.000
_cell.length_b   1.000
_cell.length_c   1.000
_cell.angle_alpha   90.00
_cell.angle_beta   90.00
_cell.angle_gamma   90.00
#
_symmetry.space_group_name_H-M   'P 1'
#
loop_
_entity.id
_entity.type
_entity.pdbx_description
1 polymer ?
#
loop_
_entity_poly.entity_id
_entity_poly.type
_entity_poly.pdbx_seq_one_letter_code
_entity_poly.pdbx_strand_id
1 'polypeptide(L)'
;MTQSNDIRCDVLVIGGGGAGLAASIEAANNGASVVLVEKNPELGGTTAWSIGSFTATQTPQQLENGIQDSPDKHFADMPKFAGTLSDRDNPALRRLFVDNASDTLRWLMGMGVEFFGPMPEPPHEKPRMHNVLPNSRAYIYHLGRHARRAGVDIRTDTQARRFIVKDGKVTGAGCHGPDGDYTIRAAATVLASGDYAANPELKAKYISDDVARVDAMNPTATGDGHIMAFPLGARVINGDVLSGPTLRFVPPPKEPLDRLLPPFRFVGKAMRFALTSLPARVLRPLVLKFTTTSMAPELGLFTKGALLVNRDGGRITGAPGALGLKIAQQPGKLGYVVMDASLAQTFSEWPNFVSTAPGVSYAYFQDFRRCRPDIFYEANNLDELAARMGIDPAAFQESVDAHNAESDTLIVNPPFYAMGPAKSYVVLTDGGLAVSDDLHVLGDNDKPIDGLYAAGSVGQGGLMLKGHGHHIGWAFTSGRIAGRYAAADAQKTPGRVEGLAG
;
A
#
# COMPACT_ATOMS: atom_id res chain seq x y z
N MET A 1 17.31 40.69 13.12
CA MET A 1 16.63 39.78 14.06
C MET A 1 15.60 39.03 13.26
N THR A 2 15.95 37.85 12.78
CA THR A 2 15.01 36.93 12.12
C THR A 2 13.98 36.49 13.16
N GLN A 3 12.72 36.90 12.97
CA GLN A 3 11.62 36.34 13.74
C GLN A 3 11.70 34.83 13.63
N SER A 4 11.87 34.15 14.76
CA SER A 4 11.78 32.69 14.77
C SER A 4 10.34 32.33 14.41
N ASN A 5 10.14 31.78 13.22
CA ASN A 5 8.84 31.23 12.79
C ASN A 5 8.55 29.94 13.57
N ASP A 6 8.51 30.02 14.92
CA ASP A 6 8.17 28.90 15.78
C ASP A 6 6.64 28.77 15.84
N ILE A 7 6.15 27.68 15.26
CA ILE A 7 4.74 27.29 15.37
C ILE A 7 4.57 26.46 16.62
N ARG A 8 3.43 26.58 17.30
CA ARG A 8 3.12 25.81 18.51
C ARG A 8 1.78 25.11 18.36
N CYS A 9 1.72 23.87 18.80
CA CYS A 9 0.50 23.08 18.86
C CYS A 9 0.58 22.08 20.03
N ASP A 10 -0.54 21.44 20.37
CA ASP A 10 -0.56 20.37 21.35
C ASP A 10 0.00 19.08 20.72
N VAL A 11 -0.42 18.74 19.49
CA VAL A 11 0.00 17.53 18.78
C VAL A 11 0.50 17.88 17.39
N LEU A 12 1.74 17.44 17.09
CA LEU A 12 2.30 17.43 15.73
C LEU A 12 2.10 16.06 15.11
N VAL A 13 1.54 15.98 13.91
CA VAL A 13 1.41 14.74 13.13
C VAL A 13 2.30 14.82 11.89
N ILE A 14 3.18 13.84 11.70
CA ILE A 14 4.15 13.80 10.59
C ILE A 14 3.73 12.73 9.59
N GLY A 15 3.22 13.16 8.42
CA GLY A 15 2.71 12.34 7.33
C GLY A 15 1.19 12.45 7.15
N GLY A 16 0.77 12.80 5.93
CA GLY A 16 -0.63 13.04 5.53
C GLY A 16 -1.31 11.84 4.87
N GLY A 17 -0.85 10.62 5.16
CA GLY A 17 -1.51 9.37 4.76
C GLY A 17 -2.72 9.02 5.64
N GLY A 18 -3.27 7.81 5.46
CA GLY A 18 -4.44 7.35 6.22
C GLY A 18 -4.25 7.39 7.74
N ALA A 19 -3.08 6.94 8.23
CA ALA A 19 -2.77 6.94 9.65
C ALA A 19 -2.67 8.36 10.24
N GLY A 20 -1.98 9.27 9.53
CA GLY A 20 -1.83 10.64 10.00
C GLY A 20 -3.13 11.44 9.99
N LEU A 21 -3.97 11.28 8.97
CA LEU A 21 -5.30 11.88 8.95
C LEU A 21 -6.17 11.37 10.10
N ALA A 22 -6.13 10.04 10.36
CA ALA A 22 -6.87 9.46 11.47
C ALA A 22 -6.38 9.98 12.84
N ALA A 23 -5.04 10.04 13.01
CA ALA A 23 -4.43 10.59 14.24
C ALA A 23 -4.82 12.06 14.46
N SER A 24 -4.74 12.88 13.41
CA SER A 24 -5.06 14.29 13.49
C SER A 24 -6.53 14.56 13.85
N ILE A 25 -7.46 13.81 13.24
CA ILE A 25 -8.88 13.93 13.53
C ILE A 25 -9.18 13.53 14.98
N GLU A 26 -8.65 12.38 15.42
CA GLU A 26 -8.90 11.91 16.80
C GLU A 26 -8.24 12.85 17.83
N ALA A 27 -7.04 13.35 17.57
CA ALA A 27 -6.42 14.31 18.48
C ALA A 27 -7.23 15.63 18.58
N ALA A 28 -7.67 16.18 17.45
CA ALA A 28 -8.48 17.38 17.42
C ALA A 28 -9.85 17.18 18.08
N ASN A 29 -10.51 16.04 17.84
CA ASN A 29 -11.79 15.69 18.48
C ASN A 29 -11.66 15.52 20.01
N ASN A 30 -10.45 15.24 20.52
CA ASN A 30 -10.13 15.21 21.94
C ASN A 30 -9.61 16.56 22.46
N GLY A 31 -9.83 17.65 21.72
CA GLY A 31 -9.58 19.02 22.14
C GLY A 31 -8.13 19.46 22.07
N ALA A 32 -7.27 18.79 21.33
CA ALA A 32 -5.91 19.23 21.06
C ALA A 32 -5.85 20.16 19.84
N SER A 33 -5.00 21.19 19.89
CA SER A 33 -4.58 21.93 18.71
C SER A 33 -3.61 21.05 17.90
N VAL A 34 -3.86 20.85 16.60
CA VAL A 34 -3.12 19.90 15.77
C VAL A 34 -2.53 20.57 14.55
N VAL A 35 -1.24 20.34 14.32
CA VAL A 35 -0.57 20.60 13.04
C VAL A 35 -0.22 19.28 12.39
N LEU A 36 -0.64 19.10 11.13
CA LEU A 36 -0.24 17.97 10.29
C LEU A 36 0.69 18.46 9.19
N VAL A 37 1.87 17.84 9.07
CA VAL A 37 2.82 18.11 7.99
C VAL A 37 2.91 16.94 7.02
N GLU A 38 2.89 17.25 5.72
CA GLU A 38 3.06 16.30 4.62
C GLU A 38 4.11 16.83 3.63
N LYS A 39 5.09 16.00 3.29
CA LYS A 39 6.18 16.41 2.38
C LYS A 39 5.76 16.58 0.93
N ASN A 40 4.74 15.86 0.49
CA ASN A 40 4.19 15.96 -0.86
C ASN A 40 3.20 17.13 -0.96
N PRO A 41 2.92 17.63 -2.19
CA PRO A 41 1.93 18.68 -2.41
C PRO A 41 0.49 18.25 -2.10
N GLU A 42 0.26 16.93 -2.06
CA GLU A 42 -1.06 16.35 -1.81
C GLU A 42 -1.01 15.34 -0.66
N LEU A 43 -2.12 15.29 0.09
CA LEU A 43 -2.34 14.23 1.08
C LEU A 43 -2.57 12.88 0.39
N GLY A 44 -2.26 11.80 1.11
CA GLY A 44 -2.66 10.48 0.64
C GLY A 44 -1.68 9.37 0.95
N GLY A 45 -0.38 9.58 0.76
CA GLY A 45 0.63 8.56 0.94
C GLY A 45 0.27 7.25 0.23
N THR A 46 0.80 6.12 0.69
CA THR A 46 0.51 4.79 0.13
C THR A 46 -0.98 4.42 0.21
N THR A 47 -1.75 5.02 1.14
CA THR A 47 -3.20 4.81 1.23
C THR A 47 -3.94 5.17 -0.06
N ALA A 48 -3.60 6.31 -0.69
CA ALA A 48 -4.23 6.76 -1.93
C ALA A 48 -3.84 5.89 -3.15
N TRP A 49 -2.71 5.19 -3.10
CA TRP A 49 -2.23 4.30 -4.15
C TRP A 49 -2.75 2.87 -4.02
N SER A 50 -3.28 2.51 -2.85
CA SER A 50 -3.76 1.17 -2.56
C SER A 50 -5.06 0.83 -3.30
N ILE A 51 -5.40 -0.46 -3.34
CA ILE A 51 -6.74 -0.92 -3.74
C ILE A 51 -7.79 -0.45 -2.72
N GLY A 52 -7.37 -0.24 -1.47
CA GLY A 52 -8.20 0.33 -0.42
C GLY A 52 -9.09 -0.67 0.29
N SER A 53 -8.74 -1.95 0.28
CA SER A 53 -9.43 -2.96 1.09
C SER A 53 -9.23 -2.70 2.58
N PHE A 54 -10.26 -2.99 3.38
CA PHE A 54 -10.27 -2.94 4.83
C PHE A 54 -10.85 -4.24 5.39
N THR A 55 -10.13 -4.91 6.28
CA THR A 55 -10.55 -6.19 6.86
C THR A 55 -10.96 -6.01 8.30
N ALA A 56 -12.22 -6.35 8.61
CA ALA A 56 -12.82 -6.25 9.95
C ALA A 56 -13.94 -7.26 10.16
N THR A 57 -14.23 -7.54 11.43
CA THR A 57 -15.33 -8.39 11.88
C THR A 57 -16.51 -7.57 12.37
N GLN A 58 -17.67 -8.20 12.54
CA GLN A 58 -18.87 -7.59 13.13
C GLN A 58 -19.26 -6.26 12.44
N THR A 59 -19.00 -6.20 11.14
CA THR A 59 -19.31 -5.01 10.34
C THR A 59 -20.80 -4.96 10.01
N PRO A 60 -21.37 -3.76 9.72
CA PRO A 60 -22.75 -3.67 9.25
C PRO A 60 -23.04 -4.60 8.07
N GLN A 61 -22.09 -4.71 7.12
CA GLN A 61 -22.21 -5.56 5.96
C GLN A 61 -22.22 -7.06 6.31
N GLN A 62 -21.42 -7.49 7.29
CA GLN A 62 -21.51 -8.88 7.78
C GLN A 62 -22.86 -9.17 8.43
N LEU A 63 -23.36 -8.26 9.27
CA LEU A 63 -24.65 -8.40 9.94
C LEU A 63 -25.82 -8.43 8.94
N GLU A 64 -25.80 -7.54 7.92
CA GLU A 64 -26.77 -7.52 6.82
C GLU A 64 -26.81 -8.84 6.04
N ASN A 65 -25.68 -9.53 5.94
CA ASN A 65 -25.55 -10.82 5.24
C ASN A 65 -25.69 -12.05 6.20
N GLY A 66 -26.07 -11.86 7.45
CA GLY A 66 -26.23 -12.94 8.42
C GLY A 66 -24.93 -13.63 8.84
N ILE A 67 -23.79 -12.99 8.60
CA ILE A 67 -22.46 -13.54 8.93
C ILE A 67 -22.15 -13.25 10.39
N GLN A 68 -22.07 -14.31 11.19
CA GLN A 68 -21.61 -14.23 12.58
C GLN A 68 -20.08 -14.40 12.61
N ASP A 69 -19.40 -13.41 13.16
CA ASP A 69 -17.95 -13.35 13.25
C ASP A 69 -17.54 -12.64 14.56
N SER A 70 -16.25 -12.74 14.92
CA SER A 70 -15.74 -12.11 16.14
C SER A 70 -14.27 -11.68 16.00
N PRO A 71 -13.82 -10.71 16.80
CA PRO A 71 -12.41 -10.36 16.89
C PRO A 71 -11.52 -11.57 17.23
N ASP A 72 -11.97 -12.52 18.06
CA ASP A 72 -11.21 -13.73 18.41
C ASP A 72 -10.96 -14.63 17.20
N LYS A 73 -11.99 -14.81 16.34
CA LYS A 73 -11.84 -15.57 15.09
C LYS A 73 -10.90 -14.88 14.14
N HIS A 74 -10.96 -13.55 14.04
CA HIS A 74 -10.04 -12.78 13.22
C HIS A 74 -8.60 -12.89 13.75
N PHE A 75 -8.43 -12.75 15.07
CA PHE A 75 -7.15 -12.92 15.75
C PHE A 75 -6.52 -14.30 15.45
N ALA A 76 -7.32 -15.36 15.47
CA ALA A 76 -6.86 -16.72 15.18
C ALA A 76 -6.55 -16.96 13.69
N ASP A 77 -7.19 -16.22 12.78
CA ASP A 77 -6.98 -16.37 11.35
C ASP A 77 -5.76 -15.61 10.81
N MET A 78 -5.42 -14.44 11.38
CA MET A 78 -4.33 -13.59 10.86
C MET A 78 -2.98 -14.33 10.72
N PRO A 79 -2.51 -15.15 11.67
CA PRO A 79 -1.26 -15.89 11.53
C PRO A 79 -1.22 -16.84 10.34
N LYS A 80 -2.36 -17.33 9.88
CA LYS A 80 -2.44 -18.24 8.73
C LYS A 80 -1.96 -17.58 7.42
N PHE A 81 -2.06 -16.24 7.31
CA PHE A 81 -1.54 -15.48 6.18
C PHE A 81 -0.01 -15.30 6.23
N ALA A 82 0.54 -15.28 7.43
CA ALA A 82 1.98 -15.06 7.63
C ALA A 82 2.80 -16.33 7.36
N GLY A 83 2.19 -17.52 7.39
CA GLY A 83 2.86 -18.78 7.17
C GLY A 83 4.04 -18.96 8.12
N THR A 84 5.24 -19.19 7.59
CA THR A 84 6.49 -19.36 8.38
C THR A 84 6.92 -18.10 9.14
N LEU A 85 6.33 -16.94 8.86
CA LEU A 85 6.62 -15.70 9.58
C LEU A 85 5.71 -15.49 10.79
N SER A 86 4.75 -16.39 11.05
CA SER A 86 3.78 -16.26 12.13
C SER A 86 4.41 -16.12 13.52
N ASP A 87 5.56 -16.76 13.75
CA ASP A 87 6.28 -16.71 15.04
C ASP A 87 6.94 -15.34 15.29
N ARG A 88 7.03 -14.49 14.27
CA ARG A 88 7.59 -13.14 14.35
C ARG A 88 6.53 -12.07 14.59
N ASP A 89 5.26 -12.47 14.70
CA ASP A 89 4.15 -11.56 14.90
C ASP A 89 4.10 -11.00 16.33
N ASN A 90 3.60 -9.79 16.47
CA ASN A 90 3.32 -9.16 17.76
C ASN A 90 1.85 -9.42 18.17
N PRO A 91 1.58 -10.37 19.06
CA PRO A 91 0.22 -10.73 19.42
C PRO A 91 -0.52 -9.63 20.20
N ALA A 92 0.18 -8.76 20.93
CA ALA A 92 -0.44 -7.65 21.64
C ALA A 92 -1.01 -6.62 20.64
N LEU A 93 -0.21 -6.21 19.65
CA LEU A 93 -0.66 -5.31 18.61
C LEU A 93 -1.71 -5.95 17.68
N ARG A 94 -1.62 -7.27 17.43
CA ARG A 94 -2.68 -8.00 16.73
C ARG A 94 -4.00 -7.95 17.49
N ARG A 95 -3.97 -8.14 18.80
CA ARG A 95 -5.17 -8.01 19.66
C ARG A 95 -5.74 -6.59 19.59
N LEU A 96 -4.85 -5.59 19.77
CA LEU A 96 -5.22 -4.19 19.66
C LEU A 96 -5.91 -3.88 18.31
N PHE A 97 -5.37 -4.42 17.21
CA PHE A 97 -5.93 -4.23 15.87
C PHE A 97 -7.33 -4.83 15.74
N VAL A 98 -7.49 -6.15 16.01
CA VAL A 98 -8.75 -6.83 15.73
C VAL A 98 -9.89 -6.36 16.64
N ASP A 99 -9.59 -5.91 17.87
CA ASP A 99 -10.58 -5.37 18.80
C ASP A 99 -11.12 -4.00 18.36
N ASN A 100 -10.29 -3.21 17.65
CA ASN A 100 -10.64 -1.86 17.25
C ASN A 100 -10.99 -1.70 15.76
N ALA A 101 -10.75 -2.72 14.93
CA ALA A 101 -10.95 -2.63 13.48
C ALA A 101 -12.43 -2.39 13.10
N SER A 102 -13.36 -3.03 13.77
CA SER A 102 -14.79 -2.86 13.52
C SER A 102 -15.27 -1.43 13.78
N ASP A 103 -14.88 -0.86 14.90
CA ASP A 103 -15.23 0.52 15.25
C ASP A 103 -14.56 1.52 14.32
N THR A 104 -13.34 1.21 13.88
CA THR A 104 -12.63 2.05 12.89
C THR A 104 -13.35 2.03 11.54
N LEU A 105 -13.83 0.88 11.08
CA LEU A 105 -14.61 0.81 9.83
C LEU A 105 -15.93 1.62 9.96
N ARG A 106 -16.65 1.50 11.07
CA ARG A 106 -17.87 2.30 11.32
C ARG A 106 -17.56 3.79 11.39
N TRP A 107 -16.46 4.18 12.01
CA TRP A 107 -16.00 5.56 12.07
C TRP A 107 -15.74 6.13 10.65
N LEU A 108 -15.06 5.38 9.76
CA LEU A 108 -14.87 5.74 8.36
C LEU A 108 -16.20 5.90 7.62
N MET A 109 -17.15 4.97 7.81
CA MET A 109 -18.49 5.04 7.24
C MET A 109 -19.24 6.29 7.72
N GLY A 110 -19.12 6.62 9.00
CA GLY A 110 -19.69 7.84 9.60
C GLY A 110 -19.15 9.13 8.94
N MET A 111 -17.93 9.12 8.47
CA MET A 111 -17.33 10.23 7.71
C MET A 111 -17.76 10.28 6.24
N GLY A 112 -18.47 9.27 5.75
CA GLY A 112 -18.98 9.23 4.39
C GLY A 112 -18.24 8.30 3.45
N VAL A 113 -17.29 7.51 3.96
CA VAL A 113 -16.63 6.45 3.18
C VAL A 113 -17.63 5.30 2.96
N GLU A 114 -17.78 4.87 1.72
CA GLU A 114 -18.65 3.74 1.36
C GLU A 114 -17.80 2.50 1.07
N PHE A 115 -18.35 1.34 1.43
CA PHE A 115 -17.68 0.05 1.25
C PHE A 115 -18.58 -0.96 0.52
N PHE A 116 -17.93 -1.81 -0.26
CA PHE A 116 -18.51 -3.01 -0.86
C PHE A 116 -17.89 -4.24 -0.20
N GLY A 117 -18.69 -5.21 0.18
CA GLY A 117 -18.26 -6.42 0.87
C GLY A 117 -19.39 -6.94 1.80
N PRO A 118 -19.09 -7.92 2.68
CA PRO A 118 -17.77 -8.53 2.86
C PRO A 118 -17.41 -9.51 1.76
N MET A 119 -16.14 -9.50 1.36
CA MET A 119 -15.58 -10.43 0.37
C MET A 119 -14.83 -11.56 1.08
N PRO A 120 -14.89 -12.80 0.55
CA PRO A 120 -14.08 -13.90 1.04
C PRO A 120 -12.61 -13.70 0.66
N GLU A 121 -11.72 -14.05 1.57
CA GLU A 121 -10.28 -14.12 1.35
C GLU A 121 -9.70 -15.28 2.19
N PRO A 122 -9.58 -16.48 1.64
CA PRO A 122 -8.89 -17.56 2.34
C PRO A 122 -7.42 -17.17 2.65
N PRO A 123 -6.89 -17.54 3.83
CA PRO A 123 -7.41 -18.52 4.78
C PRO A 123 -8.36 -17.97 5.88
N HIS A 124 -8.93 -16.78 5.75
CA HIS A 124 -10.00 -16.35 6.65
C HIS A 124 -11.16 -17.34 6.62
N GLU A 125 -11.63 -17.73 7.80
CA GLU A 125 -12.81 -18.62 7.94
C GLU A 125 -14.09 -17.94 7.43
N LYS A 126 -14.20 -16.61 7.61
CA LYS A 126 -15.36 -15.81 7.24
C LYS A 126 -15.00 -14.68 6.28
N PRO A 127 -15.92 -14.25 5.41
CA PRO A 127 -15.74 -13.05 4.62
C PRO A 127 -15.58 -11.81 5.50
N ARG A 128 -14.43 -11.10 5.40
CA ARG A 128 -14.08 -9.93 6.24
C ARG A 128 -13.57 -8.74 5.45
N MET A 129 -13.20 -8.95 4.19
CA MET A 129 -12.60 -7.91 3.36
C MET A 129 -13.67 -6.98 2.78
N HIS A 130 -13.51 -5.68 2.98
CA HIS A 130 -14.39 -4.63 2.48
C HIS A 130 -13.58 -3.72 1.56
N ASN A 131 -14.05 -3.52 0.35
CA ASN A 131 -13.40 -2.66 -0.62
C ASN A 131 -14.03 -1.27 -0.60
N VAL A 132 -13.20 -0.23 -0.47
CA VAL A 132 -13.64 1.16 -0.48
C VAL A 132 -14.19 1.55 -1.86
N LEU A 133 -15.23 2.35 -1.89
CA LEU A 133 -15.86 2.87 -3.10
C LEU A 133 -15.80 4.40 -3.15
N PRO A 134 -15.61 4.98 -4.34
CA PRO A 134 -15.32 4.33 -5.62
C PRO A 134 -13.89 3.82 -5.75
N ASN A 135 -12.95 4.34 -4.97
CA ASN A 135 -11.53 3.98 -4.91
C ASN A 135 -10.90 4.52 -3.61
N SER A 136 -9.62 4.23 -3.37
CA SER A 136 -8.90 4.62 -2.15
C SER A 136 -8.75 6.14 -1.92
N ARG A 137 -8.89 6.96 -2.96
CA ARG A 137 -8.93 8.43 -2.82
C ARG A 137 -10.12 8.89 -1.97
N ALA A 138 -11.18 8.06 -1.84
CA ALA A 138 -12.32 8.38 -0.98
C ALA A 138 -11.91 8.51 0.50
N TYR A 139 -10.98 7.67 0.98
CA TYR A 139 -10.43 7.84 2.32
C TYR A 139 -9.85 9.24 2.52
N ILE A 140 -8.96 9.62 1.59
CA ILE A 140 -8.22 10.89 1.70
C ILE A 140 -9.15 12.09 1.59
N TYR A 141 -10.09 12.04 0.65
CA TYR A 141 -11.08 13.10 0.46
C TYR A 141 -11.93 13.31 1.72
N HIS A 142 -12.53 12.23 2.25
CA HIS A 142 -13.41 12.33 3.40
C HIS A 142 -12.64 12.71 4.67
N LEU A 143 -11.54 12.02 4.97
CA LEU A 143 -10.76 12.32 6.17
C LEU A 143 -10.10 13.70 6.09
N GLY A 144 -9.53 14.11 4.97
CA GLY A 144 -8.96 15.44 4.82
C GLY A 144 -9.98 16.56 5.01
N ARG A 145 -11.23 16.33 4.55
CA ARG A 145 -12.33 17.27 4.82
C ARG A 145 -12.72 17.30 6.30
N HIS A 146 -12.77 16.17 6.98
CA HIS A 146 -13.06 16.10 8.42
C HIS A 146 -11.93 16.70 9.26
N ALA A 147 -10.67 16.45 8.92
CA ALA A 147 -9.52 17.06 9.59
C ALA A 147 -9.58 18.59 9.55
N ARG A 148 -9.83 19.18 8.36
CA ARG A 148 -9.99 20.64 8.22
C ARG A 148 -11.17 21.19 9.04
N ARG A 149 -12.30 20.45 9.08
CA ARG A 149 -13.46 20.84 9.89
C ARG A 149 -13.22 20.76 11.39
N ALA A 150 -12.35 19.85 11.81
CA ALA A 150 -11.91 19.71 13.19
C ALA A 150 -10.84 20.76 13.59
N GLY A 151 -10.46 21.67 12.66
CA GLY A 151 -9.48 22.72 12.93
C GLY A 151 -8.02 22.28 12.82
N VAL A 152 -7.73 21.15 12.18
CA VAL A 152 -6.35 20.71 11.94
C VAL A 152 -5.67 21.66 10.94
N ASP A 153 -4.53 22.25 11.32
CA ASP A 153 -3.63 23.00 10.42
C ASP A 153 -2.85 22.00 9.55
N ILE A 154 -3.25 21.87 8.29
CA ILE A 154 -2.64 20.92 7.33
C ILE A 154 -1.65 21.68 6.45
N ARG A 155 -0.37 21.27 6.52
CA ARG A 155 0.75 21.83 5.77
C ARG A 155 1.35 20.81 4.83
N THR A 156 0.99 20.89 3.56
CA THR A 156 1.63 20.17 2.47
C THR A 156 2.95 20.84 2.07
N ASP A 157 3.74 20.19 1.17
CA ASP A 157 5.07 20.64 0.77
C ASP A 157 5.98 20.95 1.98
N THR A 158 5.77 20.23 3.10
CA THR A 158 6.46 20.43 4.35
C THR A 158 7.06 19.13 4.87
N GLN A 159 8.37 19.02 4.80
CA GLN A 159 9.14 17.87 5.24
C GLN A 159 9.65 18.06 6.67
N ALA A 160 9.23 17.21 7.61
CA ALA A 160 9.90 17.09 8.90
C ALA A 160 11.26 16.38 8.70
N ARG A 161 12.34 16.97 9.23
CA ARG A 161 13.70 16.48 9.00
C ARG A 161 14.39 15.94 10.24
N ARG A 162 14.05 16.45 11.42
CA ARG A 162 14.66 16.06 12.70
C ARG A 162 13.72 16.35 13.86
N PHE A 163 13.80 15.56 14.91
CA PHE A 163 13.11 15.89 16.15
C PHE A 163 13.83 17.00 16.93
N ILE A 164 13.04 17.74 17.72
CA ILE A 164 13.55 18.61 18.75
C ILE A 164 13.38 17.88 20.05
N VAL A 165 14.50 17.66 20.73
CA VAL A 165 14.54 16.96 22.01
C VAL A 165 14.93 17.93 23.10
N LYS A 166 14.19 17.92 24.21
CA LYS A 166 14.51 18.66 25.42
C LYS A 166 14.32 17.74 26.62
N ASP A 167 15.34 17.64 27.46
CA ASP A 167 15.33 16.81 28.69
C ASP A 167 14.90 15.34 28.43
N GLY A 168 15.34 14.76 27.31
CA GLY A 168 14.99 13.39 26.87
C GLY A 168 13.61 13.25 26.21
N LYS A 169 12.78 14.29 26.21
CA LYS A 169 11.44 14.30 25.62
C LYS A 169 11.47 14.90 24.20
N VAL A 170 10.73 14.32 23.25
CA VAL A 170 10.45 14.90 21.95
C VAL A 170 9.43 16.05 22.15
N THR A 171 9.84 17.26 21.75
CA THR A 171 9.06 18.51 21.94
C THR A 171 8.75 19.19 20.60
N GLY A 172 8.73 18.44 19.50
CA GLY A 172 8.43 18.90 18.16
C GLY A 172 9.42 18.47 17.11
N ALA A 173 9.41 19.16 15.97
CA ALA A 173 10.28 18.87 14.84
C ALA A 173 10.77 20.13 14.12
N GLY A 174 11.99 20.06 13.56
CA GLY A 174 12.46 20.99 12.54
C GLY A 174 11.94 20.55 11.18
N CYS A 175 11.29 21.48 10.50
CA CYS A 175 10.63 21.27 9.21
C CYS A 175 11.22 22.16 8.13
N HIS A 176 11.12 21.69 6.88
CA HIS A 176 11.41 22.47 5.69
C HIS A 176 10.14 22.59 4.85
N GLY A 177 9.70 23.80 4.61
CA GLY A 177 8.53 24.11 3.81
C GLY A 177 8.86 25.03 2.63
N PRO A 178 7.84 25.51 1.88
CA PRO A 178 8.04 26.37 0.72
C PRO A 178 8.84 27.65 1.02
N ASP A 179 8.67 28.20 2.23
CA ASP A 179 9.33 29.41 2.67
C ASP A 179 10.66 29.18 3.42
N GLY A 180 11.17 27.95 3.44
CA GLY A 180 12.40 27.58 4.09
C GLY A 180 12.23 26.79 5.39
N ASP A 181 13.29 26.79 6.21
CA ASP A 181 13.35 26.04 7.46
C ASP A 181 12.63 26.75 8.60
N TYR A 182 11.85 26.02 9.37
CA TYR A 182 11.17 26.50 10.55
C TYR A 182 10.95 25.38 11.59
N THR A 183 10.46 25.75 12.75
CA THR A 183 10.27 24.82 13.86
C THR A 183 8.78 24.71 14.21
N ILE A 184 8.32 23.48 14.44
CA ILE A 184 7.03 23.20 15.06
C ILE A 184 7.28 22.59 16.43
N ARG A 185 6.85 23.28 17.49
CA ARG A 185 6.90 22.79 18.87
C ARG A 185 5.57 22.16 19.24
N ALA A 186 5.63 20.98 19.83
CA ALA A 186 4.45 20.23 20.22
C ALA A 186 4.67 19.53 21.56
N ALA A 187 3.61 19.34 22.33
CA ALA A 187 3.66 18.55 23.57
C ALA A 187 3.79 17.06 23.30
N ALA A 188 3.22 16.59 22.17
CA ALA A 188 3.35 15.22 21.66
C ALA A 188 3.50 15.22 20.12
N THR A 189 4.20 14.23 19.57
CA THR A 189 4.40 14.05 18.14
C THR A 189 3.98 12.65 17.73
N VAL A 190 3.17 12.52 16.66
CA VAL A 190 2.77 11.24 16.06
C VAL A 190 3.46 11.08 14.72
N LEU A 191 4.31 10.05 14.61
CA LEU A 191 4.87 9.60 13.34
C LEU A 191 3.83 8.77 12.58
N ALA A 192 3.50 9.20 11.38
CA ALA A 192 2.60 8.52 10.45
C ALA A 192 3.16 8.53 9.01
N SER A 193 4.50 8.49 8.90
CA SER A 193 5.28 8.75 7.69
C SER A 193 5.36 7.57 6.71
N GLY A 194 4.65 6.45 6.99
CA GLY A 194 4.63 5.27 6.14
C GLY A 194 5.87 4.39 6.29
N ASP A 195 6.15 3.58 5.27
CA ASP A 195 7.25 2.62 5.20
C ASP A 195 8.48 3.18 4.46
N TYR A 196 9.47 2.31 4.17
CA TYR A 196 10.72 2.69 3.47
C TYR A 196 10.93 1.96 2.14
N ALA A 197 9.87 1.52 1.46
CA ALA A 197 9.95 0.77 0.20
C ALA A 197 10.74 1.51 -0.90
N ALA A 198 10.73 2.85 -0.88
CA ALA A 198 11.47 3.69 -1.83
C ALA A 198 12.88 4.07 -1.38
N ASN A 199 13.33 3.63 -0.20
CA ASN A 199 14.67 3.95 0.30
C ASN A 199 15.66 2.82 0.00
N PRO A 200 16.63 3.01 -0.93
CA PRO A 200 17.59 1.96 -1.27
C PRO A 200 18.50 1.57 -0.10
N GLU A 201 18.91 2.55 0.72
CA GLU A 201 19.84 2.32 1.83
C GLU A 201 19.18 1.48 2.94
N LEU A 202 17.93 1.78 3.31
CA LEU A 202 17.19 1.00 4.29
C LEU A 202 16.84 -0.40 3.76
N LYS A 203 16.52 -0.53 2.46
CA LYS A 203 16.32 -1.84 1.83
C LYS A 203 17.61 -2.66 1.80
N ALA A 204 18.75 -2.06 1.45
CA ALA A 204 20.05 -2.74 1.51
C ALA A 204 20.39 -3.18 2.93
N LYS A 205 20.19 -2.29 3.91
CA LYS A 205 20.49 -2.55 5.31
C LYS A 205 19.67 -3.70 5.92
N TYR A 206 18.37 -3.73 5.65
CA TYR A 206 17.46 -4.66 6.32
C TYR A 206 17.11 -5.89 5.48
N ILE A 207 17.15 -5.79 4.14
CA ILE A 207 16.68 -6.85 3.25
C ILE A 207 17.84 -7.40 2.41
N SER A 208 18.26 -6.70 1.35
CA SER A 208 19.44 -7.04 0.53
C SER A 208 19.75 -5.96 -0.49
N ASP A 209 20.98 -5.98 -1.02
CA ASP A 209 21.42 -5.10 -2.12
C ASP A 209 20.59 -5.30 -3.39
N ASP A 210 20.15 -6.51 -3.67
CA ASP A 210 19.31 -6.81 -4.83
C ASP A 210 17.92 -6.15 -4.71
N VAL A 211 17.29 -6.25 -3.53
CA VAL A 211 16.00 -5.59 -3.27
C VAL A 211 16.15 -4.06 -3.23
N ALA A 212 17.30 -3.55 -2.84
CA ALA A 212 17.59 -2.11 -2.86
C ALA A 212 17.41 -1.50 -4.27
N ARG A 213 17.67 -2.28 -5.32
CA ARG A 213 17.53 -1.86 -6.74
C ARG A 213 16.09 -1.90 -7.26
N VAL A 214 15.19 -2.58 -6.57
CA VAL A 214 13.77 -2.68 -6.98
C VAL A 214 13.06 -1.37 -6.70
N ASP A 215 12.30 -0.85 -7.67
CA ASP A 215 11.51 0.37 -7.51
C ASP A 215 10.35 0.12 -6.52
N ALA A 216 9.91 1.18 -5.82
CA ALA A 216 8.74 1.10 -4.96
C ALA A 216 7.46 1.43 -5.73
N MET A 217 6.34 0.84 -5.30
CA MET A 217 5.01 1.23 -5.81
C MET A 217 4.70 2.69 -5.47
N ASN A 218 5.02 3.12 -4.24
CA ASN A 218 4.97 4.52 -3.84
C ASN A 218 6.40 5.10 -3.77
N PRO A 219 6.81 5.94 -4.74
CA PRO A 219 8.18 6.47 -4.79
C PRO A 219 8.50 7.46 -3.65
N THR A 220 7.50 7.89 -2.88
CA THR A 220 7.67 8.81 -1.75
C THR A 220 7.72 8.12 -0.40
N ALA A 221 7.66 6.80 -0.34
CA ALA A 221 7.79 5.99 0.89
C ALA A 221 9.28 5.81 1.25
N THR A 222 9.93 6.88 1.70
CA THR A 222 11.39 6.99 1.87
C THR A 222 11.90 6.73 3.28
N GLY A 223 11.01 6.34 4.23
CA GLY A 223 11.42 5.98 5.58
C GLY A 223 11.86 7.16 6.45
N ASP A 224 11.42 8.38 6.15
CA ASP A 224 11.86 9.60 6.84
C ASP A 224 11.65 9.50 8.37
N GLY A 225 10.50 8.97 8.80
CA GLY A 225 10.22 8.78 10.23
C GLY A 225 11.14 7.78 10.91
N HIS A 226 11.52 6.70 10.21
CA HIS A 226 12.51 5.74 10.72
C HIS A 226 13.86 6.43 10.93
N ILE A 227 14.34 7.16 9.91
CA ILE A 227 15.62 7.88 9.95
C ILE A 227 15.62 8.91 11.08
N MET A 228 14.53 9.65 11.26
CA MET A 228 14.39 10.64 12.33
C MET A 228 14.42 10.00 13.72
N ALA A 229 13.91 8.77 13.87
CA ALA A 229 13.80 8.09 15.16
C ALA A 229 15.09 7.33 15.58
N PHE A 230 15.96 6.95 14.64
CA PHE A 230 17.20 6.22 14.94
C PHE A 230 18.12 6.93 15.95
N PRO A 231 18.36 8.25 15.88
CA PRO A 231 19.19 8.94 16.87
C PRO A 231 18.64 8.91 18.29
N LEU A 232 17.36 8.54 18.46
CA LEU A 232 16.69 8.41 19.75
C LEU A 232 16.72 6.97 20.30
N GLY A 233 17.44 6.06 19.62
CA GLY A 233 17.51 4.65 20.00
C GLY A 233 16.32 3.80 19.51
N ALA A 234 15.44 4.33 18.65
CA ALA A 234 14.32 3.56 18.11
C ALA A 234 14.79 2.41 17.22
N ARG A 235 14.15 1.24 17.35
CA ARG A 235 14.51 0.01 16.65
C ARG A 235 13.45 -0.40 15.65
N VAL A 236 13.87 -0.93 14.49
CA VAL A 236 12.98 -1.52 13.48
C VAL A 236 12.77 -3.00 13.81
N ILE A 237 11.50 -3.42 13.82
CA ILE A 237 11.11 -4.82 13.97
C ILE A 237 10.67 -5.34 12.59
N ASN A 238 11.06 -6.58 12.24
CA ASN A 238 10.75 -7.22 10.97
C ASN A 238 11.21 -6.42 9.72
N GLY A 239 12.36 -5.75 9.83
CA GLY A 239 12.90 -4.91 8.77
C GLY A 239 13.20 -5.64 7.46
N ASP A 240 13.40 -6.94 7.50
CA ASP A 240 13.65 -7.83 6.36
C ASP A 240 12.37 -8.32 5.67
N VAL A 241 11.19 -8.03 6.23
CA VAL A 241 9.90 -8.47 5.69
C VAL A 241 9.33 -7.41 4.76
N LEU A 242 8.88 -7.86 3.58
CA LEU A 242 8.29 -6.99 2.56
C LEU A 242 7.15 -7.70 1.81
N SER A 243 6.38 -6.91 1.06
CA SER A 243 5.44 -7.38 0.05
C SER A 243 5.98 -7.07 -1.34
N GLY A 244 6.28 -8.10 -2.10
CA GLY A 244 6.99 -8.06 -3.38
C GLY A 244 8.38 -8.73 -3.29
N PRO A 245 9.25 -8.56 -4.32
CA PRO A 245 9.05 -7.84 -5.57
C PRO A 245 7.91 -8.41 -6.42
N THR A 246 6.89 -7.60 -6.69
CA THR A 246 5.71 -8.02 -7.46
C THR A 246 5.80 -7.52 -8.89
N LEU A 247 5.66 -8.44 -9.84
CA LEU A 247 5.60 -8.10 -11.26
C LEU A 247 4.30 -7.36 -11.57
N ARG A 248 4.37 -6.27 -12.34
CA ARG A 248 3.21 -5.53 -12.84
C ARG A 248 3.46 -5.00 -14.23
N PHE A 249 2.45 -5.08 -15.07
CA PHE A 249 2.48 -4.35 -16.33
C PHE A 249 2.53 -2.85 -16.07
N VAL A 250 3.26 -2.12 -16.90
CA VAL A 250 3.32 -0.66 -16.80
C VAL A 250 1.92 -0.05 -16.87
N PRO A 251 1.65 1.04 -16.13
CA PRO A 251 0.36 1.71 -16.17
C PRO A 251 0.00 2.15 -17.59
N PRO A 252 -1.29 2.17 -17.96
CA PRO A 252 -1.68 2.71 -19.24
C PRO A 252 -1.36 4.21 -19.34
N PRO A 253 -1.15 4.75 -20.56
CA PRO A 253 -0.81 6.17 -20.75
C PRO A 253 -1.87 7.14 -20.23
N LYS A 254 -3.11 6.68 -20.14
CA LYS A 254 -4.24 7.44 -19.57
C LYS A 254 -4.66 6.83 -18.24
N GLU A 255 -4.93 7.68 -17.26
CA GLU A 255 -5.40 7.25 -15.95
C GLU A 255 -6.66 6.37 -16.09
N PRO A 256 -6.73 5.20 -15.43
CA PRO A 256 -7.88 4.31 -15.47
C PRO A 256 -9.17 4.99 -15.00
N LEU A 257 -10.32 4.65 -15.62
CA LEU A 257 -11.61 5.28 -15.31
C LEU A 257 -12.02 5.15 -13.83
N ASP A 258 -11.67 4.05 -13.18
CA ASP A 258 -11.96 3.84 -11.77
C ASP A 258 -11.22 4.84 -10.87
N ARG A 259 -10.02 5.28 -11.26
CA ARG A 259 -9.27 6.34 -10.56
C ARG A 259 -9.80 7.75 -10.87
N LEU A 260 -10.44 7.94 -12.01
CA LEU A 260 -11.07 9.22 -12.39
C LEU A 260 -12.42 9.44 -11.71
N LEU A 261 -13.04 8.41 -11.11
CA LEU A 261 -14.31 8.56 -10.41
C LEU A 261 -14.14 9.50 -9.21
N PRO A 262 -15.02 10.53 -9.09
CA PRO A 262 -14.96 11.45 -7.95
C PRO A 262 -15.20 10.71 -6.63
N PRO A 263 -14.44 11.03 -5.57
CA PRO A 263 -14.50 10.33 -4.29
C PRO A 263 -15.71 10.74 -3.43
N PHE A 264 -16.81 11.11 -4.06
CA PHE A 264 -18.01 11.58 -3.36
C PHE A 264 -18.86 10.40 -2.87
N ARG A 265 -19.46 10.58 -1.70
CA ARG A 265 -20.30 9.55 -1.08
C ARG A 265 -21.41 9.04 -1.99
N PHE A 266 -22.07 9.93 -2.74
CA PHE A 266 -23.16 9.51 -3.65
C PHE A 266 -22.66 8.63 -4.79
N VAL A 267 -21.43 8.85 -5.30
CA VAL A 267 -20.79 7.98 -6.31
C VAL A 267 -20.54 6.60 -5.73
N GLY A 268 -19.97 6.53 -4.51
CA GLY A 268 -19.79 5.27 -3.79
C GLY A 268 -21.09 4.51 -3.58
N LYS A 269 -22.17 5.21 -3.17
CA LYS A 269 -23.52 4.60 -3.02
C LYS A 269 -24.08 4.07 -4.34
N ALA A 270 -23.98 4.87 -5.42
CA ALA A 270 -24.43 4.44 -6.73
C ALA A 270 -23.64 3.22 -7.23
N MET A 271 -22.33 3.21 -6.99
CA MET A 271 -21.46 2.08 -7.32
C MET A 271 -21.80 0.83 -6.50
N ARG A 272 -22.02 0.98 -5.17
CA ARG A 272 -22.47 -0.11 -4.32
C ARG A 272 -23.80 -0.70 -4.82
N PHE A 273 -24.77 0.15 -5.13
CA PHE A 273 -26.06 -0.30 -5.71
C PHE A 273 -25.83 -1.06 -7.01
N ALA A 274 -25.02 -0.55 -7.93
CA ALA A 274 -24.71 -1.24 -9.17
C ALA A 274 -24.07 -2.62 -8.93
N LEU A 275 -23.07 -2.70 -8.06
CA LEU A 275 -22.36 -3.95 -7.71
C LEU A 275 -23.26 -5.00 -7.05
N THR A 276 -24.27 -4.57 -6.30
CA THR A 276 -25.20 -5.50 -5.60
C THR A 276 -26.43 -5.87 -6.42
N SER A 277 -26.82 -5.04 -7.40
CA SER A 277 -28.13 -5.20 -8.08
C SER A 277 -28.00 -5.55 -9.57
N LEU A 278 -26.87 -5.24 -10.21
CA LEU A 278 -26.71 -5.52 -11.64
C LEU A 278 -26.11 -6.91 -11.88
N PRO A 279 -26.53 -7.61 -12.96
CA PRO A 279 -25.96 -8.88 -13.35
C PRO A 279 -24.45 -8.78 -13.62
N ALA A 280 -23.68 -9.81 -13.23
CA ALA A 280 -22.23 -9.85 -13.42
C ALA A 280 -21.78 -9.57 -14.86
N ARG A 281 -22.57 -9.98 -15.88
CA ARG A 281 -22.31 -9.71 -17.30
C ARG A 281 -22.25 -8.22 -17.65
N VAL A 282 -23.02 -7.39 -16.92
CA VAL A 282 -23.05 -5.91 -17.13
C VAL A 282 -21.85 -5.26 -16.46
N LEU A 283 -21.44 -5.77 -15.31
CA LEU A 283 -20.32 -5.25 -14.52
C LEU A 283 -18.96 -5.70 -15.04
N ARG A 284 -18.90 -6.87 -15.70
CA ARG A 284 -17.66 -7.50 -16.16
C ARG A 284 -16.73 -6.55 -16.95
N PRO A 285 -17.19 -5.72 -17.92
CA PRO A 285 -16.28 -4.84 -18.66
C PRO A 285 -15.58 -3.79 -17.78
N LEU A 286 -16.26 -3.29 -16.74
CA LEU A 286 -15.68 -2.33 -15.78
C LEU A 286 -14.66 -3.01 -14.88
N VAL A 287 -15.03 -4.16 -14.33
CA VAL A 287 -14.17 -4.94 -13.44
C VAL A 287 -12.94 -5.49 -14.17
N LEU A 288 -13.08 -5.88 -15.45
CA LEU A 288 -11.95 -6.32 -16.26
C LEU A 288 -10.92 -5.23 -16.53
N LYS A 289 -11.35 -3.98 -16.74
CA LYS A 289 -10.40 -2.86 -16.86
C LYS A 289 -9.55 -2.72 -15.60
N PHE A 290 -10.16 -2.80 -14.42
CA PHE A 290 -9.44 -2.81 -13.16
C PHE A 290 -8.49 -4.01 -13.06
N THR A 291 -8.97 -5.24 -13.33
CA THR A 291 -8.17 -6.47 -13.21
C THR A 291 -6.97 -6.48 -14.16
N THR A 292 -7.13 -5.99 -15.39
CA THR A 292 -6.03 -5.95 -16.39
C THR A 292 -5.04 -4.80 -16.16
N THR A 293 -5.41 -3.79 -15.38
CA THR A 293 -4.56 -2.60 -15.14
C THR A 293 -3.87 -2.64 -13.79
N SER A 294 -4.58 -3.07 -12.74
CA SER A 294 -4.13 -2.92 -11.36
C SER A 294 -3.63 -4.21 -10.72
N MET A 295 -3.94 -5.38 -11.33
CA MET A 295 -3.54 -6.67 -10.78
C MET A 295 -2.22 -7.15 -11.39
N ALA A 296 -1.49 -7.95 -10.60
CA ALA A 296 -0.26 -8.59 -11.07
C ALA A 296 -0.55 -9.71 -12.07
N PRO A 297 0.31 -9.96 -13.07
CA PRO A 297 0.28 -11.20 -13.83
C PRO A 297 0.60 -12.38 -12.93
N GLU A 298 -0.12 -13.46 -13.13
CA GLU A 298 0.04 -14.70 -12.37
C GLU A 298 1.37 -15.39 -12.68
N LEU A 299 2.03 -15.90 -11.64
CA LEU A 299 3.27 -16.67 -11.81
C LEU A 299 3.05 -17.98 -12.58
N GLY A 300 1.80 -18.47 -12.62
CA GLY A 300 1.38 -19.60 -13.43
C GLY A 300 1.68 -19.46 -14.93
N LEU A 301 1.77 -18.23 -15.47
CA LEU A 301 2.23 -17.98 -16.83
C LEU A 301 3.59 -18.62 -17.09
N PHE A 302 4.54 -18.40 -16.19
CA PHE A 302 5.93 -18.85 -16.33
C PHE A 302 6.10 -20.34 -16.02
N THR A 303 5.33 -20.88 -15.07
CA THR A 303 5.33 -22.32 -14.78
C THR A 303 4.70 -23.16 -15.90
N LYS A 304 3.91 -22.53 -16.78
CA LYS A 304 3.28 -23.14 -17.94
C LYS A 304 4.05 -22.89 -19.24
N GLY A 305 5.22 -22.24 -19.17
CA GLY A 305 6.13 -22.09 -20.30
C GLY A 305 6.11 -20.71 -20.99
N ALA A 306 5.51 -19.66 -20.41
CA ALA A 306 5.71 -18.33 -20.96
C ALA A 306 7.17 -17.91 -20.79
N LEU A 307 7.75 -17.38 -21.87
CA LEU A 307 9.10 -16.82 -21.88
C LEU A 307 9.09 -15.38 -21.38
N LEU A 308 10.07 -15.00 -20.57
CA LEU A 308 10.29 -13.63 -20.16
C LEU A 308 11.59 -13.11 -20.81
N VAL A 309 11.50 -12.01 -21.55
CA VAL A 309 12.64 -11.34 -22.16
C VAL A 309 12.77 -9.90 -21.71
N ASN A 310 13.99 -9.36 -21.71
CA ASN A 310 14.26 -7.96 -21.41
C ASN A 310 14.06 -7.06 -22.66
N ARG A 311 14.28 -5.76 -22.50
CA ARG A 311 14.14 -4.79 -23.58
C ARG A 311 15.17 -4.95 -24.73
N ASP A 312 16.23 -5.69 -24.51
CA ASP A 312 17.28 -5.93 -25.51
C ASP A 312 17.11 -7.31 -26.18
N GLY A 313 16.02 -8.03 -25.86
CA GLY A 313 15.70 -9.36 -26.42
C GLY A 313 16.26 -10.51 -25.60
N GLY A 314 17.12 -10.26 -24.61
CA GLY A 314 17.75 -11.30 -23.80
C GLY A 314 16.77 -11.99 -22.82
N ARG A 315 16.91 -13.31 -22.70
CA ARG A 315 16.08 -14.16 -21.81
C ARG A 315 16.31 -13.84 -20.34
N ILE A 316 15.23 -13.73 -19.56
CA ILE A 316 15.26 -13.59 -18.11
C ILE A 316 14.87 -14.94 -17.50
N THR A 317 15.79 -15.57 -16.78
CA THR A 317 15.62 -16.90 -16.18
C THR A 317 15.59 -16.83 -14.65
N GLY A 318 14.87 -17.79 -14.04
CA GLY A 318 14.78 -17.91 -12.58
C GLY A 318 13.52 -18.66 -12.16
N ALA A 319 13.47 -19.06 -10.90
CA ALA A 319 12.21 -19.56 -10.32
C ALA A 319 11.13 -18.47 -10.43
N PRO A 320 9.86 -18.82 -10.68
CA PRO A 320 8.79 -17.84 -10.87
C PRO A 320 8.71 -16.76 -9.78
N GLY A 321 8.89 -17.12 -8.50
CA GLY A 321 8.92 -16.18 -7.39
C GLY A 321 10.13 -15.23 -7.37
N ALA A 322 11.22 -15.55 -8.09
CA ALA A 322 12.41 -14.71 -8.19
C ALA A 322 12.39 -13.76 -9.41
N LEU A 323 11.47 -13.97 -10.36
CA LEU A 323 11.44 -13.20 -11.62
C LEU A 323 11.32 -11.70 -11.40
N GLY A 324 10.55 -11.27 -10.38
CA GLY A 324 10.45 -9.86 -10.01
C GLY A 324 11.81 -9.25 -9.69
N LEU A 325 12.65 -9.96 -8.95
CA LEU A 325 14.00 -9.53 -8.61
C LEU A 325 14.91 -9.50 -9.84
N LYS A 326 14.79 -10.53 -10.70
CA LYS A 326 15.57 -10.63 -11.95
C LYS A 326 15.24 -9.51 -12.94
N ILE A 327 13.99 -9.10 -13.07
CA ILE A 327 13.59 -7.95 -13.90
C ILE A 327 14.23 -6.64 -13.38
N ALA A 328 14.28 -6.43 -12.07
CA ALA A 328 14.90 -5.24 -11.51
C ALA A 328 16.41 -5.10 -11.84
N GLN A 329 17.06 -6.19 -12.23
CA GLN A 329 18.46 -6.25 -12.64
C GLN A 329 18.64 -6.03 -14.15
N GLN A 330 17.55 -5.99 -14.95
CA GLN A 330 17.63 -5.85 -16.41
C GLN A 330 17.78 -4.40 -16.86
N PRO A 331 18.25 -4.15 -18.09
CA PRO A 331 18.29 -2.81 -18.70
C PRO A 331 16.90 -2.15 -18.66
N GLY A 332 16.82 -0.94 -18.09
CA GLY A 332 15.57 -0.22 -17.89
C GLY A 332 14.62 -0.85 -16.88
N LYS A 333 15.00 -1.98 -16.23
CA LYS A 333 14.18 -2.75 -15.29
C LYS A 333 12.86 -3.21 -15.93
N LEU A 334 12.88 -3.62 -17.18
CA LEU A 334 11.71 -3.99 -17.98
C LEU A 334 11.82 -5.42 -18.48
N GLY A 335 10.64 -6.07 -18.59
CA GLY A 335 10.48 -7.38 -19.20
C GLY A 335 9.21 -7.49 -20.03
N TYR A 336 9.18 -8.43 -20.96
CA TYR A 336 8.04 -8.77 -21.80
C TYR A 336 7.72 -10.25 -21.66
N VAL A 337 6.45 -10.56 -21.46
CA VAL A 337 5.93 -11.94 -21.37
C VAL A 337 5.60 -12.39 -22.76
N VAL A 338 6.30 -13.40 -23.27
CA VAL A 338 6.14 -13.94 -24.62
C VAL A 338 5.45 -15.30 -24.58
N MET A 339 4.56 -15.55 -25.50
CA MET A 339 3.84 -16.83 -25.66
C MET A 339 3.44 -17.07 -27.13
N ASP A 340 3.19 -18.31 -27.47
CA ASP A 340 2.63 -18.70 -28.75
C ASP A 340 1.09 -18.89 -28.71
N ALA A 341 0.50 -19.28 -29.83
CA ALA A 341 -0.95 -19.50 -29.92
C ALA A 341 -1.46 -20.61 -28.98
N SER A 342 -0.66 -21.65 -28.74
CA SER A 342 -1.05 -22.76 -27.87
C SER A 342 -1.12 -22.33 -26.41
N LEU A 343 -0.12 -21.60 -25.97
CA LEU A 343 -0.09 -21.07 -24.61
C LEU A 343 -1.14 -19.97 -24.40
N ALA A 344 -1.36 -19.10 -25.40
CA ALA A 344 -2.42 -18.09 -25.39
C ALA A 344 -3.81 -18.74 -25.25
N GLN A 345 -4.06 -19.86 -25.91
CA GLN A 345 -5.29 -20.63 -25.75
C GLN A 345 -5.43 -21.20 -24.34
N THR A 346 -4.34 -21.71 -23.75
CA THR A 346 -4.32 -22.20 -22.36
C THR A 346 -4.76 -21.13 -21.36
N PHE A 347 -4.37 -19.88 -21.56
CA PHE A 347 -4.74 -18.74 -20.70
C PHE A 347 -6.02 -17.99 -21.14
N SER A 348 -6.81 -18.59 -22.02
CA SER A 348 -8.10 -18.02 -22.48
C SER A 348 -9.30 -18.54 -21.69
N GLU A 349 -9.13 -19.53 -20.81
CA GLU A 349 -10.22 -20.12 -20.04
C GLU A 349 -9.75 -20.68 -18.68
N TRP A 350 -10.71 -20.87 -17.78
CA TRP A 350 -10.50 -21.51 -16.48
C TRP A 350 -9.89 -22.93 -16.63
N PRO A 351 -8.94 -23.34 -15.78
CA PRO A 351 -8.48 -22.65 -14.54
C PRO A 351 -7.30 -21.69 -14.75
N ASN A 352 -6.87 -21.43 -15.97
CA ASN A 352 -5.71 -20.60 -16.25
C ASN A 352 -6.16 -19.17 -16.61
N PHE A 353 -5.52 -18.17 -16.02
CA PHE A 353 -5.81 -16.76 -16.27
C PHE A 353 -4.53 -15.93 -16.17
N VAL A 354 -4.49 -14.77 -16.81
CA VAL A 354 -3.32 -13.88 -16.82
C VAL A 354 -3.22 -13.07 -15.55
N SER A 355 -4.34 -12.58 -15.02
CA SER A 355 -4.38 -11.90 -13.72
C SER A 355 -5.75 -12.08 -13.06
N THR A 356 -5.80 -11.87 -11.75
CA THR A 356 -7.04 -12.03 -10.98
C THR A 356 -7.18 -10.96 -9.90
N ALA A 357 -8.43 -10.57 -9.65
CA ALA A 357 -8.87 -9.99 -8.39
C ALA A 357 -9.67 -11.07 -7.66
N PRO A 358 -9.09 -11.77 -6.68
CA PRO A 358 -9.68 -12.97 -6.06
C PRO A 358 -11.12 -12.72 -5.59
N GLY A 359 -12.03 -13.63 -5.95
CA GLY A 359 -13.45 -13.52 -5.64
C GLY A 359 -14.23 -12.46 -6.42
N VAL A 360 -13.58 -11.66 -7.25
CA VAL A 360 -14.17 -10.57 -8.02
C VAL A 360 -14.12 -10.82 -9.52
N SER A 361 -12.94 -11.10 -10.05
CA SER A 361 -12.73 -11.24 -11.51
C SER A 361 -11.49 -12.03 -11.86
N TYR A 362 -11.58 -12.72 -13.00
CA TYR A 362 -10.48 -13.36 -13.70
C TYR A 362 -10.31 -12.69 -15.05
N ALA A 363 -9.09 -12.23 -15.37
CA ALA A 363 -8.76 -11.66 -16.67
C ALA A 363 -7.95 -12.68 -17.47
N TYR A 364 -8.51 -13.07 -18.59
CA TYR A 364 -7.92 -14.02 -19.53
C TYR A 364 -7.10 -13.31 -20.61
N PHE A 365 -6.39 -14.10 -21.40
CA PHE A 365 -5.57 -13.58 -22.49
C PHE A 365 -6.32 -12.63 -23.42
N GLN A 366 -7.53 -12.99 -23.86
CA GLN A 366 -8.36 -12.16 -24.75
C GLN A 366 -8.84 -10.85 -24.05
N ASP A 367 -8.94 -10.84 -22.74
CA ASP A 367 -9.31 -9.63 -22.00
C ASP A 367 -8.15 -8.62 -22.02
N PHE A 368 -6.89 -9.06 -21.95
CA PHE A 368 -5.72 -8.18 -22.13
C PHE A 368 -5.64 -7.61 -23.53
N ARG A 369 -5.84 -8.43 -24.55
CA ARG A 369 -5.90 -7.97 -25.97
C ARG A 369 -6.90 -6.81 -26.14
N ARG A 370 -8.06 -6.92 -25.51
CA ARG A 370 -9.15 -5.93 -25.60
C ARG A 370 -8.94 -4.72 -24.69
N CYS A 371 -8.53 -4.93 -23.44
CA CYS A 371 -8.49 -3.88 -22.41
C CYS A 371 -7.17 -3.12 -22.37
N ARG A 372 -6.05 -3.76 -22.80
CA ARG A 372 -4.70 -3.24 -22.74
C ARG A 372 -3.95 -3.37 -24.09
N PRO A 373 -4.51 -2.81 -25.19
CA PRO A 373 -3.83 -2.81 -26.49
C PRO A 373 -2.49 -2.06 -26.47
N ASP A 374 -2.26 -1.22 -25.47
CA ASP A 374 -1.03 -0.46 -25.24
C ASP A 374 0.16 -1.33 -24.83
N ILE A 375 -0.07 -2.53 -24.29
CA ILE A 375 0.97 -3.48 -23.87
C ILE A 375 0.86 -4.81 -24.61
N PHE A 376 0.04 -4.93 -25.64
CA PHE A 376 -0.26 -6.18 -26.31
C PHE A 376 0.27 -6.15 -27.75
N TYR A 377 1.13 -7.13 -28.07
CA TYR A 377 1.76 -7.28 -29.38
C TYR A 377 1.39 -8.66 -29.95
N GLU A 378 1.18 -8.72 -31.27
CA GLU A 378 0.82 -9.93 -32.01
C GLU A 378 1.51 -9.93 -33.38
N ALA A 379 2.10 -11.06 -33.81
CA ALA A 379 2.74 -11.20 -35.10
C ALA A 379 2.71 -12.65 -35.58
N ASN A 380 2.86 -12.87 -36.90
CA ASN A 380 2.89 -14.21 -37.48
C ASN A 380 4.27 -14.87 -37.44
N ASN A 381 5.31 -14.13 -37.15
CA ASN A 381 6.67 -14.63 -36.98
C ASN A 381 7.40 -13.83 -35.89
N LEU A 382 8.53 -14.37 -35.41
CA LEU A 382 9.28 -13.79 -34.29
C LEU A 382 9.98 -12.49 -34.64
N ASP A 383 10.48 -12.33 -35.88
CA ASP A 383 11.13 -11.10 -36.35
C ASP A 383 10.15 -9.91 -36.33
N GLU A 384 8.92 -10.16 -36.85
CA GLU A 384 7.86 -9.16 -36.80
C GLU A 384 7.46 -8.82 -35.36
N LEU A 385 7.38 -9.82 -34.46
CA LEU A 385 7.08 -9.59 -33.05
C LEU A 385 8.16 -8.74 -32.38
N ALA A 386 9.43 -9.07 -32.62
CA ALA A 386 10.57 -8.29 -32.12
C ALA A 386 10.53 -6.83 -32.59
N ALA A 387 10.26 -6.63 -33.90
CA ALA A 387 10.12 -5.29 -34.48
C ALA A 387 8.98 -4.49 -33.84
N ARG A 388 7.83 -5.12 -33.58
CA ARG A 388 6.69 -4.48 -32.91
C ARG A 388 6.99 -4.11 -31.45
N MET A 389 7.78 -4.93 -30.75
CA MET A 389 8.23 -4.65 -29.39
C MET A 389 9.38 -3.62 -29.33
N GLY A 390 10.06 -3.36 -30.46
CA GLY A 390 11.23 -2.49 -30.53
C GLY A 390 12.47 -3.11 -29.87
N ILE A 391 12.64 -4.43 -29.98
CA ILE A 391 13.77 -5.19 -29.43
C ILE A 391 14.62 -5.80 -30.55
N ASP A 392 15.85 -6.20 -30.24
CA ASP A 392 16.75 -6.82 -31.20
C ASP A 392 16.24 -8.20 -31.65
N PRO A 393 15.97 -8.43 -32.97
CA PRO A 393 15.42 -9.68 -33.44
C PRO A 393 16.37 -10.88 -33.26
N ALA A 394 17.67 -10.69 -33.40
CA ALA A 394 18.63 -11.78 -33.28
C ALA A 394 18.74 -12.24 -31.82
N ALA A 395 18.88 -11.33 -30.87
CA ALA A 395 18.88 -11.66 -29.45
C ALA A 395 17.54 -12.29 -28.99
N PHE A 396 16.43 -11.83 -29.58
CA PHE A 396 15.12 -12.41 -29.27
C PHE A 396 14.98 -13.83 -29.81
N GLN A 397 15.42 -14.11 -31.04
CA GLN A 397 15.42 -15.45 -31.62
C GLN A 397 16.29 -16.42 -30.79
N GLU A 398 17.51 -15.99 -30.41
CA GLU A 398 18.38 -16.78 -29.53
C GLU A 398 17.71 -17.11 -28.20
N SER A 399 16.98 -16.15 -27.62
CA SER A 399 16.21 -16.34 -26.37
C SER A 399 15.09 -17.35 -26.52
N VAL A 400 14.38 -17.36 -27.65
CA VAL A 400 13.32 -18.34 -27.96
C VAL A 400 13.92 -19.71 -28.17
N ASP A 401 15.04 -19.81 -28.94
CA ASP A 401 15.73 -21.10 -29.21
C ASP A 401 16.25 -21.73 -27.91
N ALA A 402 16.88 -20.93 -27.05
CA ALA A 402 17.35 -21.36 -25.73
C ALA A 402 16.17 -21.79 -24.80
N HIS A 403 15.04 -21.09 -24.88
CA HIS A 403 13.84 -21.48 -24.15
C HIS A 403 13.32 -22.84 -24.65
N ASN A 404 13.19 -22.99 -25.96
CA ASN A 404 12.69 -24.24 -26.60
C ASN A 404 13.61 -25.45 -26.37
N ALA A 405 14.91 -25.22 -26.16
CA ALA A 405 15.85 -26.27 -25.83
C ALA A 405 15.72 -26.78 -24.37
N GLU A 406 15.20 -25.99 -23.46
CA GLU A 406 15.15 -26.27 -22.02
C GLU A 406 13.74 -26.50 -21.49
N SER A 407 12.70 -26.07 -22.21
CA SER A 407 11.31 -26.07 -21.76
C SER A 407 10.51 -27.24 -22.38
N ASP A 408 9.64 -27.85 -21.57
CA ASP A 408 8.65 -28.82 -22.08
C ASP A 408 7.54 -28.14 -22.91
N THR A 409 7.37 -26.82 -22.78
CA THR A 409 6.41 -26.02 -23.54
C THR A 409 7.17 -25.15 -24.54
N LEU A 410 7.01 -25.45 -25.80
CA LEU A 410 7.72 -24.78 -26.89
C LEU A 410 6.95 -23.55 -27.38
N ILE A 411 7.67 -22.52 -27.80
CA ILE A 411 7.14 -21.33 -28.48
C ILE A 411 7.38 -21.50 -29.98
N VAL A 412 6.45 -22.17 -30.69
CA VAL A 412 6.61 -22.56 -32.10
C VAL A 412 5.37 -22.35 -32.97
N ASN A 413 4.19 -22.15 -32.36
CA ASN A 413 2.91 -22.11 -33.08
C ASN A 413 2.47 -20.65 -33.30
N PRO A 414 2.48 -20.11 -34.52
CA PRO A 414 1.96 -18.77 -34.76
C PRO A 414 0.44 -18.71 -34.60
N PRO A 415 -0.15 -17.52 -34.34
CA PRO A 415 0.56 -16.28 -34.11
C PRO A 415 1.29 -16.24 -32.77
N PHE A 416 2.38 -15.44 -32.73
CA PHE A 416 3.15 -15.19 -31.53
C PHE A 416 2.69 -13.91 -30.85
N TYR A 417 2.76 -13.88 -29.54
CA TYR A 417 2.27 -12.79 -28.73
C TYR A 417 3.29 -12.32 -27.71
N ALA A 418 3.26 -11.04 -27.38
CA ALA A 418 3.97 -10.51 -26.24
C ALA A 418 3.08 -9.55 -25.44
N MET A 419 3.24 -9.55 -24.12
CA MET A 419 2.62 -8.57 -23.21
C MET A 419 3.71 -7.85 -22.43
N GLY A 420 3.68 -6.51 -22.46
CA GLY A 420 4.70 -5.72 -21.78
C GLY A 420 4.78 -4.28 -22.27
N PRO A 421 5.66 -3.46 -21.69
CA PRO A 421 6.61 -3.88 -20.68
C PRO A 421 5.95 -4.13 -19.32
N ALA A 422 6.60 -5.01 -18.56
CA ALA A 422 6.33 -5.26 -17.16
C ALA A 422 7.52 -4.79 -16.31
N LYS A 423 7.24 -4.29 -15.11
CA LYS A 423 8.21 -3.88 -14.09
C LYS A 423 7.96 -4.63 -12.80
N SER A 424 8.97 -4.63 -11.96
CA SER A 424 8.88 -5.18 -10.62
C SER A 424 8.85 -4.06 -9.59
N TYR A 425 8.03 -4.23 -8.55
CA TYR A 425 7.87 -3.24 -7.48
C TYR A 425 7.86 -3.87 -6.10
N VAL A 426 8.55 -3.23 -5.15
CA VAL A 426 8.26 -3.41 -3.73
C VAL A 426 6.95 -2.65 -3.44
N VAL A 427 5.93 -3.36 -2.99
CA VAL A 427 4.61 -2.77 -2.70
C VAL A 427 4.66 -1.99 -1.39
N LEU A 428 5.27 -2.60 -0.35
CA LEU A 428 5.52 -2.01 0.96
C LEU A 428 6.58 -2.82 1.71
N THR A 429 7.17 -2.23 2.75
CA THR A 429 7.99 -2.94 3.74
C THR A 429 7.22 -3.05 5.06
N ASP A 430 7.33 -4.22 5.71
CA ASP A 430 6.67 -4.49 7.01
C ASP A 430 7.53 -4.05 8.22
N GLY A 431 8.72 -3.52 7.96
CA GLY A 431 9.63 -3.01 8.99
C GLY A 431 9.11 -1.74 9.64
N GLY A 432 8.47 -1.86 10.79
CA GLY A 432 8.02 -0.74 11.61
C GLY A 432 8.89 -0.53 12.85
N LEU A 433 8.85 0.67 13.42
CA LEU A 433 9.47 0.95 14.72
C LEU A 433 8.79 0.12 15.80
N ALA A 434 9.57 -0.33 16.80
CA ALA A 434 9.02 -0.93 18.00
C ALA A 434 8.11 0.08 18.71
N VAL A 435 6.90 -0.34 19.06
CA VAL A 435 5.92 0.47 19.79
C VAL A 435 5.31 -0.32 20.93
N SER A 436 4.86 0.39 21.95
CA SER A 436 4.06 -0.14 23.06
C SER A 436 2.58 -0.31 22.66
N ASP A 437 1.76 -0.86 23.54
CA ASP A 437 0.32 -1.07 23.32
C ASP A 437 -0.46 0.25 23.21
N ASP A 438 0.08 1.35 23.73
CA ASP A 438 -0.44 2.70 23.58
C ASP A 438 0.27 3.50 22.46
N LEU A 439 1.07 2.81 21.64
CA LEU A 439 1.75 3.29 20.44
C LEU A 439 2.86 4.33 20.68
N HIS A 440 3.42 4.42 21.87
CA HIS A 440 4.71 5.12 22.05
C HIS A 440 5.82 4.38 21.31
N VAL A 441 6.69 5.13 20.67
CA VAL A 441 7.91 4.56 20.09
C VAL A 441 8.81 4.10 21.22
N LEU A 442 9.32 2.88 21.11
CA LEU A 442 10.25 2.31 22.08
C LEU A 442 11.70 2.55 21.64
N GLY A 443 12.47 3.11 22.55
CA GLY A 443 13.91 3.29 22.40
C GLY A 443 14.71 2.13 22.99
N ASP A 444 15.93 2.41 23.42
CA ASP A 444 16.81 1.44 24.08
C ASP A 444 16.15 0.87 25.33
N ASN A 445 16.36 -0.44 25.56
CA ASN A 445 15.79 -1.19 26.68
C ASN A 445 14.25 -1.22 26.73
N ASP A 446 13.59 -1.12 25.59
CA ASP A 446 12.12 -1.15 25.45
C ASP A 446 11.39 -0.07 26.26
N LYS A 447 12.05 1.05 26.54
CA LYS A 447 11.42 2.19 27.21
C LYS A 447 10.77 3.13 26.21
N PRO A 448 9.57 3.65 26.52
CA PRO A 448 8.95 4.67 25.70
C PRO A 448 9.84 5.91 25.53
N ILE A 449 9.91 6.44 24.32
CA ILE A 449 10.49 7.76 24.04
C ILE A 449 9.41 8.80 24.33
N ASP A 450 9.60 9.57 25.39
CA ASP A 450 8.62 10.54 25.84
C ASP A 450 8.23 11.53 24.74
N GLY A 451 6.93 11.72 24.57
CA GLY A 451 6.35 12.64 23.59
C GLY A 451 6.39 12.14 22.13
N LEU A 452 6.76 10.88 21.89
CA LEU A 452 6.84 10.30 20.54
C LEU A 452 5.96 9.07 20.39
N TYR A 453 5.01 9.12 19.46
CA TYR A 453 4.11 8.04 19.04
C TYR A 453 4.38 7.65 17.60
N ALA A 454 4.00 6.43 17.19
CA ALA A 454 4.03 6.01 15.80
C ALA A 454 2.80 5.19 15.42
N ALA A 455 2.28 5.41 14.19
CA ALA A 455 1.09 4.76 13.67
C ALA A 455 1.24 4.39 12.19
N GLY A 456 0.43 3.46 11.71
CA GLY A 456 0.53 2.93 10.35
C GLY A 456 1.79 2.10 10.16
N SER A 457 2.37 2.09 8.96
CA SER A 457 3.52 1.25 8.65
C SER A 457 4.76 1.61 9.46
N VAL A 458 5.03 2.90 9.72
CA VAL A 458 6.17 3.30 10.58
C VAL A 458 6.02 2.84 12.02
N GLY A 459 4.78 2.67 12.53
CA GLY A 459 4.44 2.18 13.86
C GLY A 459 3.88 0.76 13.85
N GLN A 460 4.32 -0.12 12.93
CA GLN A 460 3.80 -1.48 12.82
C GLN A 460 4.25 -2.40 13.96
N GLY A 461 5.39 -2.11 14.62
CA GLY A 461 5.80 -2.75 15.87
C GLY A 461 5.94 -4.28 15.85
N GLY A 462 6.19 -4.86 14.68
CA GLY A 462 6.27 -6.30 14.49
C GLY A 462 4.94 -7.00 14.20
N LEU A 463 3.82 -6.28 14.13
CA LEU A 463 2.52 -6.84 13.74
C LEU A 463 2.59 -7.38 12.30
N MET A 464 2.20 -8.65 12.08
CA MET A 464 2.13 -9.27 10.75
C MET A 464 0.81 -8.96 10.08
N LEU A 465 0.85 -8.09 9.07
CA LEU A 465 -0.34 -7.60 8.35
C LEU A 465 -0.53 -8.28 6.98
N LYS A 466 -0.10 -9.53 6.83
CA LYS A 466 -0.30 -10.29 5.59
C LYS A 466 -1.81 -10.48 5.32
N GLY A 467 -2.17 -10.57 4.03
CA GLY A 467 -3.56 -10.52 3.57
C GLY A 467 -4.02 -9.11 3.22
N HIS A 468 -5.10 -9.02 2.42
CA HIS A 468 -5.62 -7.73 1.97
C HIS A 468 -6.40 -7.03 3.09
N GLY A 469 -6.26 -5.72 3.16
CA GLY A 469 -7.04 -4.88 4.07
C GLY A 469 -6.48 -4.75 5.48
N HIS A 470 -5.52 -5.59 5.91
CA HIS A 470 -4.90 -5.48 7.23
C HIS A 470 -4.05 -4.22 7.36
N HIS A 471 -3.20 -3.90 6.38
CA HIS A 471 -2.37 -2.68 6.40
C HIS A 471 -3.20 -1.39 6.45
N ILE A 472 -4.27 -1.30 5.65
CA ILE A 472 -5.17 -0.15 5.66
C ILE A 472 -5.96 -0.12 6.98
N GLY A 473 -6.42 -1.27 7.45
CA GLY A 473 -7.07 -1.42 8.74
C GLY A 473 -6.19 -0.93 9.89
N TRP A 474 -4.93 -1.38 9.92
CA TRP A 474 -3.95 -0.95 10.91
C TRP A 474 -3.64 0.55 10.81
N ALA A 475 -3.46 1.08 9.60
CA ALA A 475 -3.17 2.49 9.41
C ALA A 475 -4.23 3.39 10.07
N PHE A 476 -5.50 3.13 9.81
CA PHE A 476 -6.58 3.91 10.43
C PHE A 476 -6.76 3.61 11.92
N THR A 477 -6.67 2.34 12.31
CA THR A 477 -6.87 1.92 13.70
C THR A 477 -5.77 2.47 14.61
N SER A 478 -4.51 2.26 14.25
CA SER A 478 -3.37 2.76 15.02
C SER A 478 -3.31 4.28 15.00
N GLY A 479 -3.65 4.94 13.87
CA GLY A 479 -3.73 6.38 13.79
C GLY A 479 -4.72 6.96 14.79
N ARG A 480 -5.94 6.40 14.87
CA ARG A 480 -6.96 6.80 15.84
C ARG A 480 -6.47 6.64 17.28
N ILE A 481 -5.87 5.49 17.59
CA ILE A 481 -5.36 5.19 18.93
C ILE A 481 -4.24 6.15 19.31
N ALA A 482 -3.22 6.31 18.45
CA ALA A 482 -2.09 7.22 18.69
C ALA A 482 -2.55 8.67 18.86
N GLY A 483 -3.51 9.13 18.04
CA GLY A 483 -4.07 10.49 18.15
C GLY A 483 -4.75 10.74 19.49
N ARG A 484 -5.51 9.78 20.02
CA ARG A 484 -6.15 9.87 21.34
C ARG A 484 -5.13 9.95 22.47
N TYR A 485 -4.13 9.06 22.46
CA TYR A 485 -3.10 9.06 23.50
C TYR A 485 -2.23 10.32 23.44
N ALA A 486 -1.81 10.75 22.25
CA ALA A 486 -1.06 11.99 22.07
C ALA A 486 -1.80 13.21 22.59
N ALA A 487 -3.11 13.31 22.33
CA ALA A 487 -3.94 14.39 22.86
C ALA A 487 -4.05 14.35 24.40
N ALA A 488 -4.24 13.16 24.96
CA ALA A 488 -4.32 12.99 26.41
C ALA A 488 -3.02 13.38 27.12
N ASP A 489 -1.86 13.03 26.53
CA ASP A 489 -0.55 13.42 27.10
C ASP A 489 -0.24 14.91 26.94
N ALA A 490 -0.66 15.49 25.81
CA ALA A 490 -0.54 16.93 25.62
C ALA A 490 -1.31 17.73 26.70
N GLN A 491 -2.45 17.22 27.14
CA GLN A 491 -3.26 17.86 28.20
C GLN A 491 -2.61 17.82 29.59
N LYS A 492 -1.73 16.85 29.85
CA LYS A 492 -0.99 16.74 31.11
C LYS A 492 0.24 17.64 31.18
N THR A 493 0.68 18.22 30.04
CA THR A 493 1.89 19.04 29.96
C THR A 493 1.61 20.48 30.42
N PRO A 494 2.31 21.02 31.45
CA PRO A 494 2.15 22.39 31.89
C PRO A 494 2.54 23.39 30.79
N GLY A 495 1.71 24.40 30.52
CA GLY A 495 1.96 25.44 29.52
C GLY A 495 1.17 25.31 28.22
N ARG A 496 0.00 24.69 28.27
CA ARG A 496 -0.97 24.61 27.16
C ARG A 496 -1.18 25.99 26.53
N VAL A 497 -1.19 26.03 25.20
CA VAL A 497 -1.59 27.25 24.46
C VAL A 497 -3.10 27.47 24.69
N GLU A 498 -3.47 28.26 25.71
CA GLU A 498 -4.83 28.76 25.83
C GLU A 498 -5.07 29.78 24.72
N GLY A 499 -6.04 29.50 23.87
CA GLY A 499 -6.64 30.47 22.96
C GLY A 499 -6.23 30.42 21.50
N LEU A 500 -6.92 29.60 20.73
CA LEU A 500 -7.33 29.88 19.34
C LEU A 500 -8.75 29.33 19.16
N ALA A 501 -9.69 29.83 19.99
CA ALA A 501 -11.11 29.77 19.72
C ALA A 501 -11.57 31.22 19.57
N GLY A 502 -11.67 31.67 18.34
CA GLY A 502 -12.18 32.95 17.91
C GLY A 502 -12.61 32.84 16.46
#